data_6c5d1b273938a66c219b9e26db0a5466
#
_entry.id   6c5d1b273938a66c219b9e26db0a5466
#
_cell.length_a   1.000
_cell.length_b   1.000
_cell.length_c   1.000
_cell.angle_alpha   90.00
_cell.angle_beta   90.00
_cell.angle_gamma   90.00
#
_symmetry.space_group_name_H-M   'P 1'
#
loop_
_entity.id
_entity.type
_entity.pdbx_description
1 polymer ?
#
loop_
_entity_poly.entity_id
_entity_poly.type
_entity_poly.pdbx_seq_one_letter_code
_entity_poly.pdbx_strand_id
1 'polypeptide(L)'
;MVAPYMGYVEVCEALNRLTPGTGKKKSALFNSGAEALENAVKIARRFTKREAVVVFEHGYHGRTNLTMAMTAKNMPYKDGFGPFAPEFYRMPMAYPYRWPGGPEKCAEEALDVVIHKIEKELGADRVAAIVLEPIQGEGGFIVPPQGFIKGLSEFCTKHGIVFI
;
A
#
# COMPACT_ATOMS: atom_id res chain seq x y z
N MET A 1 1.53 -22.89 -22.52
CA MET A 1 1.05 -24.02 -21.70
C MET A 1 1.19 -23.61 -20.24
N VAL A 2 0.15 -23.74 -19.45
CA VAL A 2 0.19 -23.49 -18.01
C VAL A 2 0.16 -24.83 -17.32
N ALA A 3 1.21 -25.15 -16.57
CA ALA A 3 1.31 -26.40 -15.82
C ALA A 3 1.76 -26.10 -14.38
N PRO A 4 1.13 -26.73 -13.37
CA PRO A 4 1.60 -26.60 -12.01
C PRO A 4 2.96 -27.33 -11.86
N TYR A 5 3.82 -26.82 -10.97
CA TYR A 5 5.06 -27.47 -10.59
C TYR A 5 5.30 -27.34 -9.08
N MET A 6 5.98 -28.32 -8.49
CA MET A 6 6.09 -28.46 -7.03
C MET A 6 6.70 -27.24 -6.36
N GLY A 7 7.77 -26.66 -6.91
CA GLY A 7 8.40 -25.46 -6.31
C GLY A 7 7.45 -24.26 -6.15
N TYR A 8 6.52 -24.07 -7.08
CA TYR A 8 5.49 -23.03 -6.94
C TYR A 8 4.54 -23.33 -5.76
N VAL A 9 4.11 -24.59 -5.66
CA VAL A 9 3.20 -25.03 -4.58
C VAL A 9 3.87 -24.89 -3.22
N GLU A 10 5.09 -25.38 -3.07
CA GLU A 10 5.88 -25.31 -1.83
C GLU A 10 6.10 -23.88 -1.34
N VAL A 11 6.44 -22.97 -2.24
CA VAL A 11 6.59 -21.53 -1.90
C VAL A 11 5.26 -20.92 -1.47
N CYS A 12 4.16 -21.21 -2.17
CA CYS A 12 2.84 -20.72 -1.79
C CYS A 12 2.38 -21.25 -0.42
N GLU A 13 2.64 -22.53 -0.13
CA GLU A 13 2.35 -23.15 1.17
C GLU A 13 3.19 -22.51 2.29
N ALA A 14 4.48 -22.30 2.05
CA ALA A 14 5.36 -21.62 2.97
C ALA A 14 4.88 -20.18 3.27
N LEU A 15 4.53 -19.40 2.25
CA LEU A 15 3.97 -18.06 2.41
C LEU A 15 2.66 -18.08 3.20
N ASN A 16 1.75 -18.99 2.89
CA ASN A 16 0.49 -19.13 3.62
C ASN A 16 0.69 -19.44 5.11
N ARG A 17 1.75 -20.16 5.45
CA ARG A 17 2.10 -20.51 6.83
C ARG A 17 2.79 -19.34 7.56
N LEU A 18 3.73 -18.66 6.90
CA LEU A 18 4.62 -17.67 7.51
C LEU A 18 3.99 -16.27 7.61
N THR A 19 3.09 -15.91 6.71
CA THR A 19 2.46 -14.59 6.73
C THR A 19 1.49 -14.45 7.91
N PRO A 20 1.36 -13.26 8.51
CA PRO A 20 0.47 -13.03 9.64
C PRO A 20 -1.01 -13.19 9.27
N GLY A 21 -1.85 -13.32 10.30
CA GLY A 21 -3.29 -13.50 10.18
C GLY A 21 -3.75 -14.95 10.38
N THR A 22 -4.97 -15.13 10.88
CA THR A 22 -5.54 -16.44 11.26
C THR A 22 -6.49 -17.03 10.22
N GLY A 23 -6.90 -16.23 9.23
CA GLY A 23 -7.82 -16.66 8.17
C GLY A 23 -7.16 -17.60 7.14
N LYS A 24 -7.99 -18.26 6.32
CA LYS A 24 -7.51 -19.05 5.19
C LYS A 24 -6.81 -18.13 4.17
N LYS A 25 -5.56 -18.44 3.86
CA LYS A 25 -4.73 -17.67 2.94
C LYS A 25 -4.60 -18.35 1.60
N LYS A 26 -4.35 -17.55 0.58
CA LYS A 26 -3.95 -17.99 -0.76
C LYS A 26 -2.81 -17.12 -1.23
N SER A 27 -1.82 -17.71 -1.89
CA SER A 27 -0.68 -17.00 -2.47
C SER A 27 -0.71 -17.09 -3.99
N ALA A 28 -0.25 -16.03 -4.63
CA ALA A 28 0.01 -15.98 -6.05
C ALA A 28 1.37 -15.34 -6.27
N LEU A 29 2.19 -15.95 -7.13
CA LEU A 29 3.54 -15.47 -7.43
C LEU A 29 3.55 -14.74 -8.77
N PHE A 30 4.34 -13.68 -8.85
CA PHE A 30 4.55 -12.85 -10.03
C PHE A 30 6.05 -12.66 -10.27
N ASN A 31 6.43 -12.11 -11.42
CA ASN A 31 7.84 -11.96 -11.78
C ASN A 31 8.54 -10.80 -11.06
N SER A 32 7.77 -9.88 -10.48
CA SER A 32 8.32 -8.71 -9.78
C SER A 32 7.33 -8.14 -8.75
N GLY A 33 7.84 -7.33 -7.82
CA GLY A 33 7.00 -6.56 -6.90
C GLY A 33 6.04 -5.60 -7.60
N ALA A 34 6.46 -5.01 -8.73
CA ALA A 34 5.60 -4.17 -9.54
C ALA A 34 4.39 -4.96 -10.08
N GLU A 35 4.60 -6.15 -10.63
CA GLU A 35 3.51 -7.02 -11.09
C GLU A 35 2.60 -7.47 -9.95
N ALA A 36 3.19 -7.79 -8.78
CA ALA A 36 2.41 -8.16 -7.60
C ALA A 36 1.48 -7.02 -7.16
N LEU A 37 1.99 -5.78 -7.13
CA LEU A 37 1.20 -4.59 -6.79
C LEU A 37 0.14 -4.26 -7.85
N GLU A 38 0.45 -4.38 -9.12
CA GLU A 38 -0.53 -4.21 -10.21
C GLU A 38 -1.71 -5.17 -10.02
N ASN A 39 -1.43 -6.43 -9.71
CA ASN A 39 -2.47 -7.43 -9.47
C ASN A 39 -3.21 -7.19 -8.15
N ALA A 40 -2.53 -6.77 -7.09
CA ALA A 40 -3.17 -6.44 -5.81
C ALA A 40 -4.17 -5.28 -5.97
N VAL A 41 -3.79 -4.21 -6.67
CA VAL A 41 -4.69 -3.08 -6.99
C VAL A 41 -5.87 -3.52 -7.85
N LYS A 42 -5.61 -4.34 -8.90
CA LYS A 42 -6.68 -4.92 -9.72
C LYS A 42 -7.70 -5.71 -8.91
N ILE A 43 -7.21 -6.57 -8.02
CA ILE A 43 -8.06 -7.39 -7.14
C ILE A 43 -8.86 -6.49 -6.20
N ALA A 44 -8.22 -5.51 -5.56
CA ALA A 44 -8.88 -4.58 -4.66
C ALA A 44 -10.01 -3.81 -5.35
N ARG A 45 -9.74 -3.20 -6.51
CA ARG A 45 -10.76 -2.49 -7.30
C ARG A 45 -11.90 -3.41 -7.73
N ARG A 46 -11.60 -4.63 -8.17
CA ARG A 46 -12.63 -5.60 -8.58
C ARG A 46 -13.48 -6.09 -7.41
N PHE A 47 -12.86 -6.30 -6.26
CA PHE A 47 -13.52 -6.78 -5.04
C PHE A 47 -14.41 -5.71 -4.43
N THR A 48 -13.90 -4.51 -4.24
CA THR A 48 -14.63 -3.41 -3.60
C THR A 48 -15.60 -2.68 -4.53
N LYS A 49 -15.40 -2.77 -5.85
CA LYS A 49 -16.08 -1.97 -6.88
C LYS A 49 -15.81 -0.46 -6.74
N ARG A 50 -14.66 -0.10 -6.20
CA ARG A 50 -14.21 1.26 -5.96
C ARG A 50 -12.94 1.54 -6.77
N GLU A 51 -12.61 2.82 -6.97
CA GLU A 51 -11.53 3.23 -7.90
C GLU A 51 -10.31 3.79 -7.19
N ALA A 52 -10.51 4.61 -6.14
CA ALA A 52 -9.45 5.34 -5.49
C ALA A 52 -8.49 4.42 -4.73
N VAL A 53 -7.20 4.69 -4.83
CA VAL A 53 -6.14 4.00 -4.09
C VAL A 53 -5.30 5.02 -3.34
N VAL A 54 -5.19 4.84 -2.04
CA VAL A 54 -4.36 5.68 -1.18
C VAL A 54 -2.95 5.09 -1.10
N VAL A 55 -1.96 5.95 -1.29
CA VAL A 55 -0.52 5.66 -1.18
C VAL A 55 0.16 6.71 -0.30
N PHE A 56 1.42 6.53 0.07
CA PHE A 56 2.10 7.41 1.03
C PHE A 56 3.29 8.13 0.43
N GLU A 57 3.60 9.29 1.02
CA GLU A 57 4.86 9.99 0.78
C GLU A 57 6.05 9.06 1.02
N HIS A 58 7.15 9.30 0.33
CA HIS A 58 8.37 8.50 0.34
C HIS A 58 8.23 7.06 -0.19
N GLY A 59 7.01 6.58 -0.50
CA GLY A 59 6.77 5.22 -0.96
C GLY A 59 7.37 4.93 -2.35
N TYR A 60 7.89 3.70 -2.51
CA TYR A 60 8.34 3.16 -3.79
C TYR A 60 7.60 1.86 -4.11
N HIS A 61 7.03 1.78 -5.30
CA HIS A 61 6.13 0.68 -5.68
C HIS A 61 6.47 0.00 -7.00
N GLY A 62 7.43 0.52 -7.75
CA GLY A 62 7.88 -0.05 -9.01
C GLY A 62 7.95 0.97 -10.15
N ARG A 63 8.19 0.44 -11.37
CA ARG A 63 8.48 1.23 -12.59
C ARG A 63 7.55 0.93 -13.76
N THR A 64 6.41 0.26 -13.54
CA THR A 64 5.33 0.20 -14.52
C THR A 64 4.51 1.49 -14.46
N ASN A 65 3.69 1.77 -15.46
CA ASN A 65 2.89 3.00 -15.50
C ASN A 65 2.03 3.18 -14.23
N LEU A 66 1.37 2.12 -13.77
CA LEU A 66 0.56 2.14 -12.55
C LEU A 66 1.44 2.28 -11.29
N THR A 67 2.50 1.52 -11.17
CA THR A 67 3.35 1.58 -9.96
C THR A 67 4.19 2.85 -9.89
N MET A 68 4.52 3.49 -11.02
CA MET A 68 5.07 4.85 -11.05
C MET A 68 4.07 5.89 -10.55
N ALA A 69 2.76 5.75 -10.87
CA ALA A 69 1.73 6.62 -10.29
C ALA A 69 1.71 6.53 -8.74
N MET A 70 1.92 5.33 -8.20
CA MET A 70 1.98 5.06 -6.77
C MET A 70 3.28 5.56 -6.12
N THR A 71 4.42 5.49 -6.83
CA THR A 71 5.74 5.90 -6.33
C THR A 71 5.81 7.40 -6.08
N ALA A 72 6.38 7.80 -4.94
CA ALA A 72 6.42 9.20 -4.53
C ALA A 72 7.47 10.02 -5.29
N LYS A 73 8.70 9.51 -5.36
CA LYS A 73 9.88 10.25 -5.84
C LYS A 73 9.86 10.41 -7.36
N ASN A 74 10.01 11.66 -7.85
CA ASN A 74 10.06 11.94 -9.28
C ASN A 74 11.37 11.42 -9.90
N MET A 75 12.49 12.01 -9.52
CA MET A 75 13.81 11.56 -9.96
C MET A 75 14.34 10.45 -9.05
N PRO A 76 14.88 9.36 -9.59
CA PRO A 76 15.06 9.04 -11.02
C PRO A 76 13.91 8.21 -11.63
N TYR A 77 12.75 8.05 -10.95
CA TYR A 77 11.79 6.98 -11.27
C TYR A 77 10.69 7.37 -12.24
N LYS A 78 10.28 8.63 -12.26
CA LYS A 78 9.06 9.09 -12.95
C LYS A 78 9.29 10.16 -13.99
N ASP A 79 10.40 10.88 -13.91
CA ASP A 79 10.68 12.01 -14.77
C ASP A 79 10.70 11.61 -16.25
N GLY A 80 9.85 12.28 -17.05
CA GLY A 80 9.72 12.02 -18.48
C GLY A 80 8.91 10.78 -18.88
N PHE A 81 8.33 10.01 -17.93
CA PHE A 81 7.59 8.77 -18.23
C PHE A 81 6.06 8.89 -18.18
N GLY A 82 5.52 10.09 -17.92
CA GLY A 82 4.07 10.32 -17.91
C GLY A 82 3.40 10.24 -19.30
N PRO A 83 2.05 10.24 -19.35
CA PRO A 83 1.12 10.33 -18.23
C PRO A 83 0.98 9.03 -17.46
N PHE A 84 0.68 9.14 -16.16
CA PHE A 84 0.52 8.00 -15.26
C PHE A 84 -0.94 7.60 -15.07
N ALA A 85 -1.14 6.39 -14.54
CA ALA A 85 -2.47 5.88 -14.21
C ALA A 85 -3.17 6.79 -13.18
N PRO A 86 -4.48 7.07 -13.35
CA PRO A 86 -5.26 7.93 -12.44
C PRO A 86 -5.71 7.22 -11.17
N GLU A 87 -6.36 7.99 -10.29
CA GLU A 87 -7.00 7.55 -9.04
C GLU A 87 -6.02 7.05 -7.97
N PHE A 88 -4.83 7.68 -7.91
CA PHE A 88 -3.86 7.47 -6.83
C PHE A 88 -3.71 8.75 -6.00
N TYR A 89 -3.99 8.63 -4.70
CA TYR A 89 -4.03 9.75 -3.76
C TYR A 89 -2.94 9.60 -2.72
N ARG A 90 -2.03 10.58 -2.65
CA ARG A 90 -0.86 10.50 -1.77
C ARG A 90 -1.14 11.18 -0.44
N MET A 91 -0.90 10.43 0.64
CA MET A 91 -1.04 10.88 2.01
C MET A 91 0.32 11.03 2.69
N PRO A 92 0.43 11.87 3.74
CA PRO A 92 1.66 11.94 4.51
C PRO A 92 1.96 10.59 5.18
N MET A 93 3.26 10.26 5.25
CA MET A 93 3.73 9.08 5.97
C MET A 93 4.07 9.43 7.41
N ALA A 94 3.71 8.56 8.34
CA ALA A 94 4.17 8.70 9.72
C ALA A 94 5.69 8.51 9.79
N TYR A 95 6.41 9.64 9.81
CA TYR A 95 7.88 9.69 9.81
C TYR A 95 8.36 10.35 11.12
N PRO A 96 8.61 9.59 12.20
CA PRO A 96 8.88 10.15 13.52
C PRO A 96 10.04 11.16 13.55
N TYR A 97 11.12 10.85 12.82
CA TYR A 97 12.32 11.71 12.78
C TYR A 97 12.06 13.12 12.20
N ARG A 98 11.05 13.25 11.30
CA ARG A 98 10.73 14.51 10.62
C ARG A 98 9.32 15.01 10.91
N TRP A 99 8.61 14.39 11.84
CA TRP A 99 7.25 14.79 12.14
C TRP A 99 7.23 16.15 12.86
N PRO A 100 6.44 17.13 12.39
CA PRO A 100 6.43 18.48 12.97
C PRO A 100 6.05 18.52 14.46
N GLY A 101 5.15 17.65 14.89
CA GLY A 101 4.71 17.51 16.28
C GLY A 101 5.67 16.70 17.17
N GLY A 102 6.79 16.24 16.62
CA GLY A 102 7.75 15.37 17.29
C GLY A 102 7.40 13.88 17.21
N PRO A 103 8.37 13.00 17.53
CA PRO A 103 8.20 11.56 17.37
C PRO A 103 7.09 10.97 18.24
N GLU A 104 6.86 11.51 19.42
CA GLU A 104 5.86 11.03 20.38
C GLU A 104 4.42 11.17 19.88
N LYS A 105 4.14 12.21 19.11
CA LYS A 105 2.81 12.49 18.56
C LYS A 105 2.62 11.93 17.14
N CYS A 106 3.69 11.49 16.52
CA CYS A 106 3.69 11.13 15.09
C CYS A 106 2.65 10.06 14.75
N ALA A 107 2.47 9.04 15.59
CA ALA A 107 1.53 7.96 15.31
C ALA A 107 0.08 8.45 15.21
N GLU A 108 -0.35 9.18 16.21
CA GLU A 108 -1.72 9.68 16.35
C GLU A 108 -2.01 10.77 15.32
N GLU A 109 -1.19 11.82 15.29
CA GLU A 109 -1.38 12.96 14.39
C GLU A 109 -1.33 12.56 12.91
N ALA A 110 -0.40 11.66 12.51
CA ALA A 110 -0.34 11.17 11.14
C ALA A 110 -1.56 10.34 10.76
N LEU A 111 -2.02 9.48 11.66
CA LEU A 111 -3.23 8.69 11.45
C LEU A 111 -4.46 9.56 11.29
N ASP A 112 -4.62 10.55 12.17
CA ASP A 112 -5.74 11.49 12.13
C ASP A 112 -5.75 12.30 10.83
N VAL A 113 -4.60 12.79 10.38
CA VAL A 113 -4.47 13.50 9.11
C VAL A 113 -4.89 12.62 7.93
N VAL A 114 -4.42 11.37 7.89
CA VAL A 114 -4.76 10.44 6.80
C VAL A 114 -6.26 10.12 6.80
N ILE A 115 -6.84 9.78 7.96
CA ILE A 115 -8.26 9.48 8.09
C ILE A 115 -9.11 10.69 7.70
N HIS A 116 -8.78 11.87 8.23
CA HIS A 116 -9.49 13.11 7.90
C HIS A 116 -9.50 13.39 6.40
N LYS A 117 -8.34 13.29 5.74
CA LYS A 117 -8.25 13.48 4.29
C LYS A 117 -9.08 12.46 3.51
N ILE A 118 -9.04 11.20 3.90
CA ILE A 118 -9.84 10.16 3.25
C ILE A 118 -11.33 10.47 3.42
N GLU A 119 -11.79 10.78 4.62
CA GLU A 119 -13.22 11.02 4.88
C GLU A 119 -13.74 12.32 4.25
N LYS A 120 -12.93 13.39 4.22
CA LYS A 120 -13.38 14.71 3.78
C LYS A 120 -13.09 15.02 2.31
N GLU A 121 -11.96 14.53 1.79
CA GLU A 121 -11.52 14.88 0.43
C GLU A 121 -11.85 13.79 -0.60
N LEU A 122 -11.82 12.51 -0.20
CA LEU A 122 -12.04 11.39 -1.12
C LEU A 122 -13.41 10.71 -0.97
N GLY A 123 -13.90 10.58 0.26
CA GLY A 123 -14.98 9.67 0.62
C GLY A 123 -14.44 8.24 0.84
N ALA A 124 -14.58 7.71 2.07
CA ALA A 124 -14.09 6.37 2.40
C ALA A 124 -14.78 5.25 1.58
N ASP A 125 -15.99 5.49 1.14
CA ASP A 125 -16.78 4.60 0.26
C ASP A 125 -16.25 4.53 -1.18
N ARG A 126 -15.40 5.46 -1.62
CA ARG A 126 -14.74 5.46 -2.91
C ARG A 126 -13.37 4.78 -2.90
N VAL A 127 -12.77 4.57 -1.71
CA VAL A 127 -11.42 4.02 -1.58
C VAL A 127 -11.45 2.49 -1.70
N ALA A 128 -10.78 1.97 -2.73
CA ALA A 128 -10.61 0.54 -2.97
C ALA A 128 -9.54 -0.07 -2.06
N ALA A 129 -8.42 0.63 -1.92
CA ALA A 129 -7.28 0.15 -1.16
C ALA A 129 -6.47 1.26 -0.51
N ILE A 130 -5.81 0.92 0.60
CA ILE A 130 -4.69 1.65 1.17
C ILE A 130 -3.45 0.78 1.02
N VAL A 131 -2.40 1.32 0.39
CA VAL A 131 -1.16 0.60 0.06
C VAL A 131 0.02 1.30 0.73
N LEU A 132 0.83 0.57 1.49
CA LEU A 132 2.07 1.09 2.08
C LEU A 132 3.16 0.02 2.20
N GLU A 133 4.38 0.48 2.34
CA GLU A 133 5.49 -0.35 2.81
C GLU A 133 5.48 -0.35 4.35
N PRO A 134 5.50 -1.52 5.01
CA PRO A 134 5.58 -1.56 6.49
C PRO A 134 6.89 -0.95 7.03
N ILE A 135 7.95 -0.99 6.25
CA ILE A 135 9.19 -0.23 6.40
C ILE A 135 9.54 0.31 5.02
N GLN A 136 9.56 1.62 4.85
CA GLN A 136 9.87 2.20 3.55
C GLN A 136 11.37 2.09 3.25
N GLY A 137 11.74 1.26 2.26
CA GLY A 137 13.13 1.04 1.87
C GLY A 137 13.72 2.23 1.14
N GLU A 138 13.26 2.50 -0.07
CA GLU A 138 13.75 3.58 -0.94
C GLU A 138 13.50 4.98 -0.37
N GLY A 139 12.47 5.14 0.43
CA GLY A 139 12.16 6.38 1.15
C GLY A 139 13.19 6.77 2.21
N GLY A 140 14.05 5.85 2.63
CA GLY A 140 15.12 6.09 3.59
C GLY A 140 15.04 5.22 4.85
N PHE A 141 14.62 3.96 4.73
CA PHE A 141 14.41 3.03 5.85
C PHE A 141 13.51 3.60 6.93
N ILE A 142 12.42 4.23 6.50
CA ILE A 142 11.45 4.85 7.40
C ILE A 142 10.62 3.76 8.06
N VAL A 143 10.74 3.69 9.38
CA VAL A 143 9.92 2.81 10.24
C VAL A 143 8.81 3.64 10.85
N PRO A 144 7.54 3.39 10.52
CA PRO A 144 6.44 4.11 11.15
C PRO A 144 6.32 3.76 12.64
N PRO A 145 5.84 4.69 13.48
CA PRO A 145 5.71 4.44 14.90
C PRO A 145 4.62 3.41 15.17
N GLN A 146 4.75 2.75 16.32
CA GLN A 146 3.76 1.78 16.79
C GLN A 146 2.37 2.43 16.85
N GLY A 147 1.36 1.73 16.36
CA GLY A 147 -0.03 2.22 16.32
C GLY A 147 -0.48 2.73 14.96
N PHE A 148 0.37 3.37 14.17
CA PHE A 148 -0.01 3.92 12.86
C PHE A 148 -0.54 2.87 11.89
N ILE A 149 0.23 1.80 11.64
CA ILE A 149 -0.19 0.70 10.72
C ILE A 149 -1.43 -0.01 11.27
N LYS A 150 -1.47 -0.23 12.59
CA LYS A 150 -2.63 -0.85 13.23
C LYS A 150 -3.89 0.00 13.05
N GLY A 151 -3.81 1.30 13.31
CA GLY A 151 -4.93 2.22 13.12
C GLY A 151 -5.43 2.27 11.67
N LEU A 152 -4.51 2.27 10.69
CA LEU A 152 -4.89 2.16 9.27
C LEU A 152 -5.60 0.84 8.97
N SER A 153 -5.12 -0.28 9.50
CA SER A 153 -5.75 -1.59 9.31
C SER A 153 -7.16 -1.65 9.92
N GLU A 154 -7.35 -1.07 11.10
CA GLU A 154 -8.65 -0.98 11.76
C GLU A 154 -9.62 -0.09 10.96
N PHE A 155 -9.15 1.05 10.47
CA PHE A 155 -9.92 1.93 9.59
C PHE A 155 -10.33 1.21 8.29
N CYS A 156 -9.39 0.49 7.66
CA CYS A 156 -9.68 -0.31 6.46
C CYS A 156 -10.77 -1.36 6.73
N THR A 157 -10.67 -2.07 7.84
CA THR A 157 -11.65 -3.08 8.24
C THR A 157 -13.04 -2.47 8.44
N LYS A 158 -13.11 -1.34 9.15
CA LYS A 158 -14.36 -0.61 9.41
C LYS A 158 -15.07 -0.17 8.13
N HIS A 159 -14.32 0.25 7.12
CA HIS A 159 -14.87 0.82 5.87
C HIS A 159 -14.87 -0.15 4.68
N GLY A 160 -14.45 -1.41 4.88
CA GLY A 160 -14.37 -2.40 3.80
C GLY A 160 -13.34 -2.03 2.72
N ILE A 161 -12.25 -1.38 3.11
CA ILE A 161 -11.11 -1.01 2.25
C ILE A 161 -10.10 -2.16 2.29
N VAL A 162 -9.50 -2.49 1.16
CA VAL A 162 -8.44 -3.51 1.10
C VAL A 162 -7.13 -2.90 1.60
N PHE A 163 -6.52 -3.50 2.61
CA PHE A 163 -5.23 -3.08 3.14
C PHE A 163 -4.09 -3.90 2.52
N ILE A 164 -3.18 -3.26 1.84
CA ILE A 164 -2.09 -3.87 1.06
C ILE A 164 -0.73 -3.42 1.59
#